data_033fdf52c6c30642c22b2ce20e3ba295
#
_entry.id   033fdf52c6c30642c22b2ce20e3ba295
#
_cell.length_a   1.000
_cell.length_b   1.000
_cell.length_c   1.000
_cell.angle_alpha   90.00
_cell.angle_beta   90.00
_cell.angle_gamma   90.00
#
_symmetry.space_group_name_H-M   'P 1'
#
loop_
_entity.id
_entity.type
_entity.pdbx_description
1 polymer ?
#
loop_
_entity_poly.entity_id
_entity_poly.type
_entity_poly.pdbx_seq_one_letter_code
_entity_poly.pdbx_strand_id
1 'polypeptide(L)'
;MSANTPLSRGDWLSALVVVLIWGLNFVVMKLGLQAISPMLLGALRFSAASLPCLLFVRPPSLPWRFMLGYGLAQGVGQFGLLFLGLHLGMAAGMASVVIQTQAFFTLLAAPWLGERVRPLQWAGLAVALCGLLAIGLAHGDG
;
A
#
# COMPACT_ATOMS: atom_id res chain seq x y z
N MET A 1 0.53 -9.05 25.41
CA MET A 1 1.14 -9.93 24.36
C MET A 1 2.64 -9.65 24.41
N SER A 2 3.47 -10.64 24.76
CA SER A 2 4.91 -10.48 24.96
C SER A 2 5.62 -10.31 23.61
N ALA A 3 6.19 -9.13 23.39
CA ALA A 3 6.79 -8.67 22.12
C ALA A 3 8.25 -9.11 21.93
N ASN A 4 8.68 -10.27 22.46
CA ASN A 4 10.08 -10.67 22.44
C ASN A 4 10.35 -12.12 22.02
N THR A 5 9.48 -12.72 21.21
CA THR A 5 9.86 -13.98 20.54
C THR A 5 10.78 -13.62 19.36
N PRO A 6 12.01 -14.17 19.30
CA PRO A 6 12.88 -13.97 18.15
C PRO A 6 12.21 -14.55 16.89
N LEU A 7 12.29 -13.81 15.79
CA LEU A 7 11.73 -14.22 14.50
C LEU A 7 12.34 -15.57 14.08
N SER A 8 11.48 -16.50 13.71
CA SER A 8 11.91 -17.80 13.19
C SER A 8 12.48 -17.65 11.76
N ARG A 9 13.20 -18.66 11.28
CA ARG A 9 13.68 -18.68 9.88
C ARG A 9 12.52 -18.62 8.89
N GLY A 10 11.37 -19.20 9.24
CA GLY A 10 10.14 -19.14 8.44
C GLY A 10 9.58 -17.70 8.34
N ASP A 11 9.63 -16.94 9.44
CA ASP A 11 9.17 -15.55 9.46
C ASP A 11 10.05 -14.66 8.57
N TRP A 12 11.38 -14.87 8.60
CA TRP A 12 12.31 -14.17 7.71
C TRP A 12 12.07 -14.51 6.24
N LEU A 13 11.87 -15.78 5.91
CA LEU A 13 11.55 -16.20 4.55
C LEU A 13 10.23 -15.61 4.07
N SER A 14 9.20 -15.64 4.91
CA SER A 14 7.90 -15.04 4.61
C SER A 14 8.01 -13.52 4.39
N ALA A 15 8.77 -12.83 5.23
CA ALA A 15 9.01 -11.39 5.07
C ALA A 15 9.72 -11.09 3.74
N LEU A 16 10.75 -11.87 3.38
CA LEU A 16 11.47 -11.72 2.12
C LEU A 16 10.55 -11.93 0.91
N VAL A 17 9.74 -12.98 0.93
CA VAL A 17 8.76 -13.28 -0.14
C VAL A 17 7.76 -12.12 -0.29
N VAL A 18 7.24 -11.59 0.81
CA VAL A 18 6.33 -10.44 0.79
C VAL A 18 7.01 -9.23 0.16
N VAL A 19 8.24 -8.89 0.56
CA VAL A 19 8.98 -7.75 -0.01
C VAL A 19 9.20 -7.91 -1.50
N LEU A 20 9.60 -9.11 -1.96
CA LEU A 20 9.80 -9.39 -3.38
C LEU A 20 8.49 -9.27 -4.18
N ILE A 21 7.40 -9.85 -3.69
CA ILE A 21 6.09 -9.77 -4.35
C ILE A 21 5.63 -8.31 -4.44
N TRP A 22 5.76 -7.55 -3.37
CA TRP A 22 5.35 -6.14 -3.35
C TRP A 22 6.23 -5.27 -4.26
N GLY A 23 7.53 -5.50 -4.28
CA GLY A 23 8.44 -4.77 -5.18
C GLY A 23 8.14 -5.04 -6.66
N LEU A 24 8.00 -6.32 -7.03
CA LEU A 24 7.66 -6.72 -8.39
C LEU A 24 6.28 -6.23 -8.83
N ASN A 25 5.36 -6.09 -7.90
CA ASN A 25 4.00 -5.65 -8.18
C ASN A 25 3.92 -4.29 -8.89
N PHE A 26 4.76 -3.31 -8.53
CA PHE A 26 4.79 -2.01 -9.21
C PHE A 26 5.28 -2.11 -10.64
N VAL A 27 6.25 -2.99 -10.90
CA VAL A 27 6.76 -3.24 -12.26
C VAL A 27 5.67 -3.89 -13.11
N VAL A 28 5.01 -4.91 -12.59
CA VAL A 28 3.91 -5.61 -13.28
C VAL A 28 2.74 -4.65 -13.56
N MET A 29 2.40 -3.79 -12.60
CA MET A 29 1.37 -2.76 -12.81
C MET A 29 1.75 -1.81 -13.95
N LYS A 30 2.98 -1.32 -13.96
CA LYS A 30 3.44 -0.41 -15.01
C LYS A 30 3.42 -1.07 -16.38
N LEU A 31 3.85 -2.32 -16.50
CA LEU A 31 3.78 -3.07 -17.74
C LEU A 31 2.33 -3.34 -18.18
N GLY A 32 1.46 -3.70 -17.25
CA GLY A 32 0.02 -3.90 -17.52
C GLY A 32 -0.67 -2.65 -18.06
N LEU A 33 -0.31 -1.47 -17.54
CA LEU A 33 -0.86 -0.19 -18.01
C LEU A 33 -0.44 0.23 -19.42
N GLN A 34 0.56 -0.42 -19.99
CA GLN A 34 0.91 -0.23 -21.40
C GLN A 34 -0.05 -0.96 -22.35
N ALA A 35 -0.71 -2.01 -21.86
CA ALA A 35 -1.58 -2.86 -22.66
C ALA A 35 -3.07 -2.61 -22.43
N ILE A 36 -3.46 -2.22 -21.23
CA ILE A 36 -4.87 -2.06 -20.83
C ILE A 36 -5.09 -0.79 -20.01
N SER A 37 -6.35 -0.31 -19.97
CA SER A 37 -6.69 0.88 -19.22
C SER A 37 -6.51 0.70 -17.70
N PRO A 38 -6.21 1.77 -16.94
CA PRO A 38 -6.05 1.72 -15.49
C PRO A 38 -7.22 1.07 -14.76
N MET A 39 -8.44 1.38 -15.18
CA MET A 39 -9.65 0.83 -14.57
C MET A 39 -9.82 -0.66 -14.83
N LEU A 40 -9.50 -1.11 -16.05
CA LEU A 40 -9.56 -2.53 -16.39
C LEU A 40 -8.49 -3.33 -15.64
N LEU A 41 -7.27 -2.79 -15.53
CA LEU A 41 -6.20 -3.42 -14.75
C LEU A 41 -6.60 -3.56 -13.28
N GLY A 42 -7.17 -2.50 -12.70
CA GLY A 42 -7.68 -2.52 -11.33
C GLY A 42 -8.79 -3.57 -11.15
N ALA A 43 -9.78 -3.58 -12.04
CA ALA A 43 -10.88 -4.53 -12.00
C ALA A 43 -10.39 -5.99 -12.09
N LEU A 44 -9.52 -6.31 -13.04
CA LEU A 44 -8.96 -7.64 -13.21
C LEU A 44 -8.16 -8.07 -11.99
N ARG A 45 -7.33 -7.18 -11.45
CA ARG A 45 -6.51 -7.45 -10.28
C ARG A 45 -7.34 -7.74 -9.03
N PHE A 46 -8.33 -6.88 -8.73
CA PHE A 46 -9.19 -7.08 -7.58
C PHE A 46 -10.08 -8.30 -7.75
N SER A 47 -10.59 -8.56 -8.96
CA SER A 47 -11.36 -9.76 -9.24
C SER A 47 -10.52 -11.03 -9.05
N ALA A 48 -9.30 -11.07 -9.60
CA ALA A 48 -8.40 -12.21 -9.46
C ALA A 48 -7.99 -12.47 -8.00
N ALA A 49 -7.88 -11.42 -7.18
CA ALA A 49 -7.57 -11.55 -5.77
C ALA A 49 -8.78 -11.96 -4.92
N SER A 50 -9.98 -11.46 -5.23
CA SER A 50 -11.17 -11.64 -4.42
C SER A 50 -11.95 -12.93 -4.76
N LEU A 51 -12.06 -13.30 -6.04
CA LEU A 51 -12.86 -14.44 -6.46
C LEU A 51 -12.41 -15.76 -5.83
N PRO A 52 -11.11 -16.11 -5.80
CA PRO A 52 -10.67 -17.33 -5.11
C PRO A 52 -10.97 -17.28 -3.62
N CYS A 53 -10.78 -16.12 -2.97
CA CYS A 53 -11.05 -15.98 -1.55
C CYS A 53 -12.53 -16.13 -1.22
N LEU A 54 -13.43 -15.62 -2.05
CA LEU A 54 -14.88 -15.75 -1.86
C LEU A 54 -15.37 -17.21 -1.94
N LEU A 55 -14.66 -18.06 -2.69
CA LEU A 55 -14.98 -19.48 -2.80
C LEU A 55 -14.61 -20.27 -1.56
N PHE A 56 -13.54 -19.87 -0.85
CA PHE A 56 -12.97 -20.62 0.27
C PHE A 56 -13.20 -19.95 1.64
N VAL A 57 -13.43 -18.65 1.67
CA VAL A 57 -13.53 -17.88 2.92
C VAL A 57 -14.93 -17.31 3.06
N ARG A 58 -15.57 -17.58 4.19
CA ARG A 58 -16.87 -16.98 4.51
C ARG A 58 -16.70 -15.48 4.71
N PRO A 59 -17.59 -14.64 4.13
CA PRO A 59 -17.54 -13.19 4.32
C PRO A 59 -17.70 -12.84 5.81
N PRO A 60 -16.96 -11.85 6.31
CA PRO A 60 -17.09 -11.41 7.69
C PRO A 60 -18.48 -10.81 7.96
N SER A 61 -18.98 -10.95 9.17
CA SER A 61 -20.27 -10.40 9.61
C SER A 61 -20.18 -8.90 9.89
N LEU A 62 -19.75 -8.12 8.88
CA LEU A 62 -19.65 -6.66 8.95
C LEU A 62 -20.82 -6.00 8.22
N PRO A 63 -21.26 -4.80 8.65
CA PRO A 63 -22.27 -4.03 7.94
C PRO A 63 -21.83 -3.79 6.48
N TRP A 64 -22.70 -4.07 5.52
CA TRP A 64 -22.37 -3.91 4.10
C TRP A 64 -21.94 -2.50 3.70
N ARG A 65 -22.48 -1.48 4.39
CA ARG A 65 -22.09 -0.07 4.21
C ARG A 65 -20.62 0.17 4.55
N PHE A 66 -20.13 -0.46 5.61
CA PHE A 66 -18.71 -0.39 5.98
C PHE A 66 -17.85 -1.09 4.93
N MET A 67 -18.26 -2.27 4.47
CA MET A 67 -17.54 -3.02 3.43
C MET A 67 -17.47 -2.25 2.12
N LEU A 68 -18.57 -1.64 1.70
CA LEU A 68 -18.60 -0.78 0.51
C LEU A 68 -17.73 0.47 0.68
N GLY A 69 -17.86 1.18 1.79
CA GLY A 69 -17.06 2.38 2.06
C GLY A 69 -15.56 2.08 2.05
N TYR A 70 -15.15 1.01 2.73
CA TYR A 70 -13.75 0.57 2.74
C TYR A 70 -13.29 0.14 1.34
N GLY A 71 -14.09 -0.67 0.64
CA GLY A 71 -13.77 -1.13 -0.72
C GLY A 71 -13.64 0.01 -1.72
N LEU A 72 -14.51 1.01 -1.66
CA LEU A 72 -14.42 2.21 -2.50
C LEU A 72 -13.20 3.05 -2.16
N ALA A 73 -12.94 3.30 -0.88
CA ALA A 73 -11.78 4.07 -0.45
C ALA A 73 -10.47 3.38 -0.86
N GLN A 74 -10.37 2.08 -0.64
CA GLN A 74 -9.17 1.29 -0.93
C GLN A 74 -9.04 1.01 -2.44
N GLY A 75 -10.10 0.55 -3.08
CA GLY A 75 -10.07 0.15 -4.50
C GLY A 75 -10.03 1.34 -5.44
N VAL A 76 -10.99 2.25 -5.33
CA VAL A 76 -11.10 3.40 -6.23
C VAL A 76 -10.22 4.56 -5.74
N GLY A 77 -10.28 4.89 -4.46
CA GLY A 77 -9.51 6.01 -3.90
C GLY A 77 -8.01 5.75 -3.99
N GLN A 78 -7.50 4.74 -3.33
CA GLN A 78 -6.06 4.49 -3.27
C GLN A 78 -5.52 3.91 -4.58
N PHE A 79 -6.03 2.76 -5.02
CA PHE A 79 -5.48 2.09 -6.20
C PHE A 79 -5.92 2.71 -7.52
N GLY A 80 -7.13 3.24 -7.62
CA GLY A 80 -7.57 3.93 -8.83
C GLY A 80 -6.72 5.16 -9.13
N LEU A 81 -6.43 5.97 -8.12
CA LEU A 81 -5.53 7.14 -8.26
C LEU A 81 -4.09 6.72 -8.54
N LEU A 82 -3.61 5.63 -7.91
CA LEU A 82 -2.29 5.08 -8.19
C LEU A 82 -2.15 4.65 -9.65
N PHE A 83 -3.11 3.89 -10.17
CA PHE A 83 -3.08 3.43 -11.55
C PHE A 83 -3.18 4.59 -12.53
N LEU A 84 -4.00 5.58 -12.21
CA LEU A 84 -4.09 6.80 -13.00
C LEU A 84 -2.75 7.55 -13.03
N GLY A 85 -2.10 7.72 -11.88
CA GLY A 85 -0.77 8.34 -11.80
C GLY A 85 0.28 7.60 -12.64
N LEU A 86 0.32 6.27 -12.55
CA LEU A 86 1.20 5.44 -13.36
C LEU A 86 0.90 5.55 -14.87
N HIS A 87 -0.38 5.61 -15.23
CA HIS A 87 -0.82 5.78 -16.61
C HIS A 87 -0.42 7.16 -17.18
N LEU A 88 -0.49 8.20 -16.36
CA LEU A 88 -0.06 9.56 -16.70
C LEU A 88 1.47 9.74 -16.73
N GLY A 89 2.24 8.67 -16.53
CA GLY A 89 3.69 8.67 -16.70
C GLY A 89 4.50 8.62 -15.39
N MET A 90 3.85 8.57 -14.23
CA MET A 90 4.58 8.44 -12.96
C MET A 90 5.46 7.20 -12.96
N ALA A 91 6.72 7.33 -12.55
CA ALA A 91 7.64 6.21 -12.43
C ALA A 91 7.17 5.21 -11.35
N ALA A 92 7.37 3.91 -11.58
CA ALA A 92 6.96 2.88 -10.62
C ALA A 92 7.66 3.05 -9.26
N GLY A 93 8.93 3.49 -9.26
CA GLY A 93 9.66 3.82 -8.04
C GLY A 93 9.03 4.99 -7.28
N MET A 94 8.63 6.05 -7.97
CA MET A 94 7.91 7.19 -7.38
C MET A 94 6.56 6.74 -6.79
N ALA A 95 5.82 5.92 -7.52
CA ALA A 95 4.54 5.36 -7.06
C ALA A 95 4.71 4.56 -5.76
N SER A 96 5.76 3.76 -5.64
CA SER A 96 6.05 2.98 -4.43
C SER A 96 6.36 3.88 -3.23
N VAL A 97 7.07 4.99 -3.44
CA VAL A 97 7.39 5.96 -2.38
C VAL A 97 6.13 6.73 -1.96
N VAL A 98 5.32 7.19 -2.91
CA VAL A 98 4.07 7.92 -2.62
C VAL A 98 3.10 7.06 -1.81
N ILE A 99 2.94 5.78 -2.13
CA ILE A 99 2.08 4.88 -1.35
C ILE A 99 2.55 4.74 0.10
N GLN A 100 3.84 4.81 0.36
CA GLN A 100 4.38 4.73 1.72
C GLN A 100 3.99 5.93 2.60
N THR A 101 3.47 7.02 2.02
CA THR A 101 2.91 8.13 2.80
C THR A 101 1.75 7.71 3.69
N GLN A 102 1.10 6.56 3.42
CA GLN A 102 0.10 5.99 4.33
C GLN A 102 0.62 5.80 5.75
N ALA A 103 1.92 5.50 5.93
CA ALA A 103 2.53 5.35 7.24
C ALA A 103 2.45 6.64 8.07
N PHE A 104 2.56 7.82 7.42
CA PHE A 104 2.41 9.12 8.08
C PHE A 104 1.00 9.28 8.65
N PHE A 105 -0.03 9.02 7.83
CA PHE A 105 -1.42 9.13 8.26
C PHE A 105 -1.75 8.13 9.35
N THR A 106 -1.24 6.90 9.26
CA THR A 106 -1.42 5.87 10.28
C THR A 106 -0.81 6.30 11.62
N LEU A 107 0.42 6.82 11.60
CA LEU A 107 1.12 7.25 12.81
C LEU A 107 0.48 8.50 13.43
N LEU A 108 0.01 9.44 12.61
CA LEU A 108 -0.72 10.63 13.06
C LEU A 108 -2.10 10.29 13.64
N ALA A 109 -2.76 9.26 13.12
CA ALA A 109 -4.05 8.80 13.61
C ALA A 109 -3.95 7.95 14.89
N ALA A 110 -2.81 7.30 15.14
CA ALA A 110 -2.60 6.39 16.26
C ALA A 110 -2.98 6.98 17.65
N PRO A 111 -2.63 8.24 18.00
CA PRO A 111 -3.03 8.83 19.26
C PRO A 111 -4.56 8.98 19.41
N TRP A 112 -5.28 9.25 18.32
CA TRP A 112 -6.75 9.34 18.35
C TRP A 112 -7.43 7.99 18.59
N LEU A 113 -6.74 6.91 18.25
CA LEU A 113 -7.15 5.53 18.51
C LEU A 113 -6.70 5.03 19.89
N GLY A 114 -6.06 5.89 20.71
CA GLY A 114 -5.55 5.55 22.04
C GLY A 114 -4.23 4.77 22.02
N GLU A 115 -3.57 4.68 20.87
CA GLU A 115 -2.28 4.02 20.75
C GLU A 115 -1.12 4.95 21.16
N ARG A 116 -0.13 4.39 21.85
CA ARG A 116 1.06 5.14 22.25
C ARG A 116 2.13 5.05 21.19
N VAL A 117 2.44 6.16 20.55
CA VAL A 117 3.53 6.26 19.57
C VAL A 117 4.86 6.45 20.31
N ARG A 118 5.84 5.59 20.02
CA ARG A 118 7.19 5.67 20.61
C ARG A 118 7.99 6.80 19.98
N PRO A 119 8.91 7.47 20.72
CA PRO A 119 9.76 8.52 20.15
C PRO A 119 10.56 8.09 18.91
N LEU A 120 11.00 6.83 18.88
CA LEU A 120 11.70 6.26 17.72
C LEU A 120 10.83 6.22 16.45
N GLN A 121 9.51 6.04 16.59
CA GLN A 121 8.59 6.06 15.45
C GLN A 121 8.45 7.49 14.90
N TRP A 122 8.43 8.50 15.76
CA TRP A 122 8.46 9.91 15.34
C TRP A 122 9.76 10.28 14.64
N ALA A 123 10.91 9.79 15.14
CA ALA A 123 12.19 10.00 14.48
C ALA A 123 12.21 9.33 13.09
N GLY A 124 11.73 8.09 12.97
CA GLY A 124 11.60 7.41 11.68
C GLY A 124 10.67 8.15 10.70
N LEU A 125 9.56 8.71 11.21
CA LEU A 125 8.64 9.53 10.42
C LEU A 125 9.34 10.80 9.89
N ALA A 126 10.11 11.49 10.72
CA ALA A 126 10.85 12.68 10.31
C ALA A 126 11.88 12.36 9.22
N VAL A 127 12.64 11.28 9.37
CA VAL A 127 13.61 10.83 8.35
C VAL A 127 12.91 10.49 7.05
N ALA A 128 11.79 9.76 7.10
CA ALA A 128 11.01 9.41 5.91
C ALA A 128 10.45 10.67 5.21
N LEU A 129 9.98 11.67 5.98
CA LEU A 129 9.50 12.94 5.42
C LEU A 129 10.62 13.70 4.71
N CYS A 130 11.80 13.79 5.33
CA CYS A 130 12.98 14.40 4.70
C CYS A 130 13.35 13.71 3.38
N GLY A 131 13.32 12.37 3.35
CA GLY A 131 13.56 11.60 2.12
C GLY A 131 12.52 11.89 1.03
N LEU A 132 11.24 11.96 1.40
CA LEU A 132 10.16 12.27 0.47
C LEU A 132 10.29 13.69 -0.10
N LEU A 133 10.61 14.67 0.74
CA LEU A 133 10.85 16.05 0.32
C LEU A 133 12.06 16.14 -0.62
N ALA A 134 13.15 15.45 -0.31
CA ALA A 134 14.34 15.43 -1.17
C ALA A 134 14.01 14.87 -2.58
N ILE A 135 13.22 13.79 -2.64
CA ILE A 135 12.76 13.25 -3.93
C ILE A 135 11.84 14.23 -4.66
N GLY A 136 10.92 14.89 -3.95
CA GLY A 136 10.01 15.87 -4.53
C GLY A 136 10.74 17.06 -5.12
N LEU A 137 11.72 17.59 -4.41
CA LEU A 137 12.55 18.71 -4.89
C LEU A 137 13.41 18.32 -6.09
N ALA A 138 14.03 17.13 -6.06
CA ALA A 138 14.86 16.64 -7.17
C ALA A 138 14.05 16.42 -8.48
N HIS A 139 12.73 16.26 -8.40
CA HIS A 139 11.86 16.08 -9.57
C HIS A 139 11.09 17.35 -9.95
N GLY A 140 11.15 18.39 -9.15
CA GLY A 140 10.51 19.68 -9.42
C GLY A 140 11.32 20.62 -10.30
N ASP A 141 12.59 20.32 -10.54
CA ASP A 141 13.53 21.15 -11.30
C ASP A 141 13.67 20.71 -12.78
N GLY A 142 12.72 19.88 -13.30
CA GLY A 142 12.74 19.37 -14.66
C GLY A 142 11.53 19.76 -15.50
#